data_8c134c97fb20db15b54391ef878a7a77
#
_entry.id   8c134c97fb20db15b54391ef878a7a77
#
_cell.length_a   1.000
_cell.length_b   1.000
_cell.length_c   1.000
_cell.angle_alpha   90.00
_cell.angle_beta   90.00
_cell.angle_gamma   90.00
#
_symmetry.space_group_name_H-M   'P 1'
#
loop_
_entity.id
_entity.type
_entity.pdbx_description
1 polymer ?
#
loop_
_entity_poly.entity_id
_entity_poly.type
_entity_poly.pdbx_seq_one_letter_code
_entity_poly.pdbx_strand_id
1 'polypeptide(L)'
;QGYVCTQKCAIDSMLWVAQKRNYHPIVEFLENLENDKSIIEADINKISSTYLGTALENDLANNMMKVHLIGMVRRVFERGCKHDTCLVLKGEQGIGKSSFFKILCGEDWYCDTLNENIKDLLLTIQTCWLFELSELDGYTTKKDAAQIKSLLSSSADNFRRPYERITDLHARPSVFCATCNRGDFLADSTGSRRFHVIDLGGNFIDLDLIKNHRLQILKAAIIAYRKGEKNYLNSVDQQKSTLNNRNYEQEHPFMSALYNWTTHNANRIEFKDGFTLRTALIM
;
A
#
# COMPACT_ATOMS: atom_id res chain seq x y z
N GLN A 1 47.30 21.37 14.78
CA GLN A 1 46.59 22.34 15.64
C GLN A 1 45.19 21.76 15.87
N GLY A 2 44.91 21.26 17.10
CA GLY A 2 43.59 20.79 17.48
C GLY A 2 42.67 21.96 17.81
N TYR A 3 41.56 22.05 17.13
CA TYR A 3 40.53 23.03 17.48
C TYR A 3 39.76 22.51 18.72
N VAL A 4 39.77 23.28 19.79
CA VAL A 4 38.91 22.99 20.97
C VAL A 4 37.60 23.73 20.74
N CYS A 5 36.51 22.96 20.58
CA CYS A 5 35.17 23.52 20.49
C CYS A 5 34.27 22.94 21.58
N THR A 6 33.24 23.67 21.98
CA THR A 6 32.23 23.16 22.91
C THR A 6 31.38 22.06 22.20
N GLN A 7 30.85 21.12 22.97
CA GLN A 7 29.95 20.10 22.44
C GLN A 7 28.79 20.68 21.61
N LYS A 8 28.24 21.82 22.03
CA LYS A 8 27.19 22.53 21.29
C LYS A 8 27.71 23.01 19.94
N CYS A 9 28.89 23.63 19.87
CA CYS A 9 29.48 24.11 18.62
C CYS A 9 29.78 22.95 17.67
N ALA A 10 30.25 21.81 18.18
CA ALA A 10 30.47 20.62 17.38
C ALA A 10 29.15 20.08 16.77
N ILE A 11 28.08 19.97 17.55
CA ILE A 11 26.76 19.53 17.10
C ILE A 11 26.21 20.52 16.06
N ASP A 12 26.24 21.81 16.31
CA ASP A 12 25.74 22.84 15.38
C ASP A 12 26.53 22.81 14.05
N SER A 13 27.83 22.59 14.11
CA SER A 13 28.66 22.44 12.91
C SER A 13 28.34 21.18 12.12
N MET A 14 28.14 20.06 12.80
CA MET A 14 27.72 18.80 12.17
C MET A 14 26.35 18.94 11.49
N LEU A 15 25.38 19.57 12.16
CA LEU A 15 24.04 19.81 11.60
C LEU A 15 24.13 20.73 10.37
N TRP A 16 24.95 21.79 10.43
CA TRP A 16 25.15 22.69 9.29
C TRP A 16 25.77 21.98 8.08
N VAL A 17 26.77 21.12 8.29
CA VAL A 17 27.37 20.32 7.21
C VAL A 17 26.36 19.30 6.67
N ALA A 18 25.59 18.63 7.54
CA ALA A 18 24.57 17.67 7.14
C ALA A 18 23.46 18.32 6.29
N GLN A 19 23.03 19.55 6.66
CA GLN A 19 22.04 20.32 5.88
C GLN A 19 22.56 20.71 4.49
N LYS A 20 23.86 20.93 4.34
CA LYS A 20 24.47 21.24 3.03
C LYS A 20 24.74 20.01 2.17
N ARG A 21 24.86 18.84 2.78
CA ARG A 21 25.07 17.56 2.09
C ARG A 21 23.79 16.73 2.18
N ASN A 22 22.72 17.22 1.56
CA ASN A 22 21.48 16.47 1.45
C ASN A 22 21.73 15.18 0.67
N TYR A 23 21.76 14.07 1.40
CA TYR A 23 21.89 12.73 0.86
C TYR A 23 20.57 11.99 1.04
N HIS A 24 20.08 11.40 -0.03
CA HIS A 24 18.89 10.55 0.01
C HIS A 24 19.20 9.19 -0.60
N PRO A 25 19.42 8.15 0.22
CA PRO A 25 19.94 6.87 -0.25
C PRO A 25 19.08 6.22 -1.34
N ILE A 26 17.75 6.35 -1.26
CA ILE A 26 16.85 5.77 -2.27
C ILE A 26 16.92 6.58 -3.59
N VAL A 27 17.05 7.89 -3.55
CA VAL A 27 17.22 8.71 -4.77
C VAL A 27 18.49 8.29 -5.49
N GLU A 28 19.61 8.23 -4.79
CA GLU A 28 20.89 7.82 -5.37
C GLU A 28 20.83 6.40 -5.93
N PHE A 29 20.21 5.48 -5.20
CA PHE A 29 20.00 4.12 -5.67
C PHE A 29 19.20 4.08 -6.98
N LEU A 30 18.09 4.82 -7.07
CA LEU A 30 17.25 4.85 -8.26
C LEU A 30 17.96 5.54 -9.45
N GLU A 31 18.67 6.62 -9.21
CA GLU A 31 19.46 7.33 -10.25
C GLU A 31 20.60 6.46 -10.79
N ASN A 32 21.32 5.75 -9.92
CA ASN A 32 22.34 4.79 -10.32
C ASN A 32 21.75 3.66 -11.15
N LEU A 33 20.60 3.11 -10.73
CA LEU A 33 19.89 2.06 -11.45
C LEU A 33 19.37 2.53 -12.83
N GLU A 34 18.89 3.77 -12.91
CA GLU A 34 18.44 4.36 -14.17
C GLU A 34 19.59 4.42 -15.20
N ASN A 35 20.78 4.81 -14.73
CA ASN A 35 21.96 4.99 -15.58
C ASN A 35 22.72 3.69 -15.89
N ASP A 36 22.45 2.61 -15.18
CA ASP A 36 23.10 1.32 -15.40
C ASP A 36 22.59 0.65 -16.68
N LYS A 37 23.37 0.71 -17.74
CA LYS A 37 23.02 0.13 -19.07
C LYS A 37 23.13 -1.40 -19.09
N SER A 38 23.73 -2.02 -18.11
CA SER A 38 23.87 -3.49 -18.04
C SER A 38 22.55 -4.17 -17.64
N ILE A 39 21.65 -3.45 -16.99
CA ILE A 39 20.37 -3.94 -16.51
C ILE A 39 19.31 -3.63 -17.59
N ILE A 40 18.68 -4.67 -18.12
CA ILE A 40 17.55 -4.56 -19.05
C ILE A 40 16.28 -4.53 -18.20
N GLU A 41 15.39 -3.56 -18.46
CA GLU A 41 14.13 -3.44 -17.74
C GLU A 41 13.17 -4.62 -18.00
N ALA A 42 12.39 -4.99 -17.02
CA ALA A 42 11.27 -5.92 -17.16
C ALA A 42 10.09 -5.27 -17.93
N ASP A 43 9.19 -6.09 -18.45
CA ASP A 43 7.93 -5.57 -19.00
C ASP A 43 7.00 -5.09 -17.89
N ILE A 44 6.93 -3.77 -17.70
CA ILE A 44 6.12 -3.13 -16.65
C ILE A 44 4.63 -3.49 -16.70
N ASN A 45 4.13 -3.92 -17.87
CA ASN A 45 2.73 -4.27 -18.05
C ASN A 45 2.42 -5.75 -17.75
N LYS A 46 3.44 -6.55 -17.38
CA LYS A 46 3.30 -7.99 -17.09
C LYS A 46 3.90 -8.39 -15.74
N ILE A 47 4.19 -7.45 -14.86
CA ILE A 47 4.88 -7.76 -13.60
C ILE A 47 4.06 -8.73 -12.75
N SER A 48 2.75 -8.51 -12.59
CA SER A 48 1.91 -9.41 -11.79
C SER A 48 1.81 -10.81 -12.38
N SER A 49 1.59 -10.92 -13.67
CA SER A 49 1.51 -12.23 -14.34
C SER A 49 2.85 -12.96 -14.37
N THR A 50 3.96 -12.25 -14.53
CA THR A 50 5.30 -12.87 -14.60
C THR A 50 5.82 -13.31 -13.23
N TYR A 51 5.59 -12.49 -12.20
CA TYR A 51 6.27 -12.67 -10.91
C TYR A 51 5.34 -13.12 -9.76
N LEU A 52 4.03 -12.94 -9.92
CA LEU A 52 3.06 -13.35 -8.89
C LEU A 52 2.16 -14.51 -9.36
N GLY A 53 2.37 -15.01 -10.57
CA GLY A 53 1.60 -16.14 -11.10
C GLY A 53 0.12 -15.82 -11.36
N THR A 54 -0.24 -14.55 -11.51
CA THR A 54 -1.61 -14.21 -11.93
C THR A 54 -1.85 -14.59 -13.39
N ALA A 55 -3.10 -14.82 -13.78
CA ALA A 55 -3.43 -15.16 -15.15
C ALA A 55 -2.89 -14.12 -16.15
N LEU A 56 -2.39 -14.56 -17.30
CA LEU A 56 -1.79 -13.70 -18.32
C LEU A 56 -2.78 -12.64 -18.82
N GLU A 57 -4.06 -13.00 -18.91
CA GLU A 57 -5.14 -12.10 -19.33
C GLU A 57 -5.65 -11.19 -18.19
N ASN A 58 -5.07 -11.26 -17.01
CA ASN A 58 -5.46 -10.40 -15.89
C ASN A 58 -4.80 -9.03 -15.99
N ASP A 59 -5.22 -8.24 -16.98
CA ASP A 59 -4.72 -6.88 -17.19
C ASP A 59 -4.90 -5.98 -15.96
N LEU A 60 -6.00 -6.19 -15.19
CA LEU A 60 -6.26 -5.41 -14.00
C LEU A 60 -5.17 -5.60 -12.93
N ALA A 61 -4.77 -6.85 -12.66
CA ALA A 61 -3.70 -7.14 -11.70
C ALA A 61 -2.36 -6.52 -12.14
N ASN A 62 -2.04 -6.64 -13.44
CA ASN A 62 -0.84 -6.02 -13.99
C ASN A 62 -0.88 -4.49 -13.90
N ASN A 63 -2.02 -3.86 -14.19
CA ASN A 63 -2.18 -2.41 -14.08
C ASN A 63 -2.13 -1.93 -12.62
N MET A 64 -2.70 -2.68 -11.67
CA MET A 64 -2.59 -2.40 -10.23
C MET A 64 -1.12 -2.44 -9.76
N MET A 65 -0.38 -3.46 -10.15
CA MET A 65 1.04 -3.58 -9.85
C MET A 65 1.84 -2.45 -10.47
N LYS A 66 1.61 -2.16 -11.75
CA LYS A 66 2.27 -1.08 -12.48
C LYS A 66 2.10 0.28 -11.79
N VAL A 67 0.87 0.68 -11.47
CA VAL A 67 0.62 1.99 -10.83
C VAL A 67 1.20 2.07 -9.42
N HIS A 68 1.27 0.94 -8.71
CA HIS A 68 1.92 0.86 -7.40
C HIS A 68 3.44 1.09 -7.52
N LEU A 69 4.10 0.40 -8.44
CA LEU A 69 5.53 0.53 -8.70
C LEU A 69 5.91 1.96 -9.14
N ILE A 70 5.12 2.55 -10.04
CA ILE A 70 5.30 3.96 -10.44
C ILE A 70 5.10 4.88 -9.23
N GLY A 71 4.11 4.60 -8.38
CA GLY A 71 3.87 5.33 -7.14
C GLY A 71 5.04 5.27 -6.17
N MET A 72 5.67 4.10 -6.01
CA MET A 72 6.88 3.93 -5.21
C MET A 72 8.01 4.84 -5.71
N VAL A 73 8.32 4.80 -6.99
CA VAL A 73 9.37 5.66 -7.59
C VAL A 73 9.00 7.14 -7.46
N ARG A 74 7.77 7.49 -7.78
CA ARG A 74 7.30 8.87 -7.74
C ARG A 74 7.39 9.51 -6.35
N ARG A 75 7.04 8.78 -5.30
CA ARG A 75 7.14 9.25 -3.90
C ARG A 75 8.57 9.56 -3.47
N VAL A 76 9.56 8.92 -4.06
CA VAL A 76 10.98 9.19 -3.80
C VAL A 76 11.39 10.51 -4.44
N PHE A 77 11.06 10.74 -5.71
CA PHE A 77 11.44 11.96 -6.43
C PHE A 77 10.53 13.15 -6.12
N GLU A 78 9.24 12.90 -5.86
CA GLU A 78 8.21 13.89 -5.58
C GLU A 78 7.55 13.60 -4.23
N ARG A 79 8.26 13.87 -3.13
CA ARG A 79 7.74 13.64 -1.77
C ARG A 79 6.39 14.32 -1.59
N GLY A 80 5.44 13.60 -1.00
CA GLY A 80 4.10 14.12 -0.79
C GLY A 80 3.22 14.14 -2.04
N CYS A 81 3.67 13.65 -3.19
CA CYS A 81 2.80 13.51 -4.35
C CYS A 81 1.58 12.64 -4.01
N LYS A 82 0.47 12.86 -4.71
CA LYS A 82 -0.74 12.08 -4.48
C LYS A 82 -0.54 10.62 -4.87
N HIS A 83 -0.63 9.72 -3.89
CA HIS A 83 -0.66 8.28 -4.06
C HIS A 83 -1.38 7.71 -2.83
N ASP A 84 -2.71 7.62 -2.91
CA ASP A 84 -3.62 7.26 -1.82
C ASP A 84 -4.11 5.81 -1.92
N THR A 85 -3.41 4.98 -2.70
CA THR A 85 -3.74 3.57 -2.89
C THR A 85 -2.75 2.66 -2.16
N CYS A 86 -3.25 1.50 -1.74
CA CYS A 86 -2.52 0.43 -1.09
C CYS A 86 -2.65 -0.83 -1.97
N LEU A 87 -1.52 -1.40 -2.37
CA LEU A 87 -1.52 -2.69 -3.06
C LEU A 87 -1.69 -3.81 -2.04
N VAL A 88 -2.70 -4.65 -2.22
CA VAL A 88 -3.01 -5.77 -1.33
C VAL A 88 -2.74 -7.08 -2.06
N LEU A 89 -1.87 -7.91 -1.50
CA LEU A 89 -1.70 -9.29 -1.94
C LEU A 89 -2.55 -10.20 -1.05
N LYS A 90 -3.61 -10.78 -1.63
CA LYS A 90 -4.49 -11.74 -0.97
C LYS A 90 -4.11 -13.16 -1.40
N GLY A 91 -4.09 -14.10 -0.47
CA GLY A 91 -3.78 -15.50 -0.75
C GLY A 91 -3.46 -16.28 0.52
N GLU A 92 -3.21 -17.57 0.40
CA GLU A 92 -2.91 -18.45 1.52
C GLU A 92 -1.70 -17.98 2.34
N GLN A 93 -1.65 -18.39 3.60
CA GLN A 93 -0.51 -18.10 4.47
C GLN A 93 0.74 -18.84 3.97
N GLY A 94 1.90 -18.19 4.05
CA GLY A 94 3.18 -18.81 3.72
C GLY A 94 3.58 -18.80 2.24
N ILE A 95 2.75 -18.27 1.33
CA ILE A 95 3.06 -18.22 -0.11
C ILE A 95 4.07 -17.13 -0.52
N GLY A 96 4.62 -16.37 0.43
CA GLY A 96 5.69 -15.40 0.17
C GLY A 96 5.25 -13.94 -0.02
N LYS A 97 4.01 -13.55 0.34
CA LYS A 97 3.46 -12.20 0.11
C LYS A 97 4.31 -11.07 0.70
N SER A 98 4.55 -11.09 2.01
CA SER A 98 5.37 -10.07 2.69
C SER A 98 6.83 -10.13 2.24
N SER A 99 7.35 -11.33 1.98
CA SER A 99 8.71 -11.52 1.45
C SER A 99 8.87 -10.87 0.06
N PHE A 100 7.86 -10.94 -0.80
CA PHE A 100 7.83 -10.24 -2.07
C PHE A 100 8.04 -8.73 -1.90
N PHE A 101 7.26 -8.09 -1.03
CA PHE A 101 7.38 -6.67 -0.78
C PHE A 101 8.74 -6.29 -0.18
N LYS A 102 9.21 -7.08 0.79
CA LYS A 102 10.49 -6.88 1.44
C LYS A 102 11.66 -6.98 0.44
N ILE A 103 11.66 -8.00 -0.43
CA ILE A 103 12.68 -8.17 -1.46
C ILE A 103 12.61 -7.02 -2.48
N LEU A 104 11.41 -6.68 -2.94
CA LEU A 104 11.22 -5.62 -3.95
C LEU A 104 11.75 -4.27 -3.45
N CYS A 105 11.38 -3.87 -2.26
CA CYS A 105 11.79 -2.61 -1.66
C CYS A 105 13.28 -2.62 -1.25
N GLY A 106 13.73 -3.72 -0.66
CA GLY A 106 15.00 -3.85 0.05
C GLY A 106 14.78 -3.74 1.55
N GLU A 107 15.50 -4.56 2.31
CA GLU A 107 15.29 -4.72 3.76
C GLU A 107 15.42 -3.40 4.53
N ASP A 108 16.39 -2.55 4.17
CA ASP A 108 16.66 -1.29 4.86
C ASP A 108 15.57 -0.23 4.68
N TRP A 109 14.71 -0.39 3.68
CA TRP A 109 13.68 0.59 3.32
C TRP A 109 12.26 0.06 3.46
N TYR A 110 12.13 -1.16 3.96
CA TYR A 110 10.86 -1.81 4.24
C TYR A 110 10.53 -1.76 5.74
N CYS A 111 9.26 -1.58 6.05
CA CYS A 111 8.75 -1.68 7.41
C CYS A 111 7.35 -2.31 7.42
N ASP A 112 7.14 -3.22 8.38
CA ASP A 112 5.89 -3.90 8.66
C ASP A 112 5.44 -3.76 10.13
N THR A 113 6.18 -2.94 10.89
CA THR A 113 5.93 -2.76 12.32
C THR A 113 4.89 -1.67 12.54
N LEU A 114 3.70 -2.07 12.97
CA LEU A 114 2.65 -1.15 13.42
C LEU A 114 2.92 -0.75 14.88
N ASN A 115 3.14 0.54 15.09
CA ASN A 115 3.25 1.11 16.42
C ASN A 115 1.86 1.54 16.91
N GLU A 116 1.50 1.17 18.13
CA GLU A 116 0.25 1.62 18.78
C GLU A 116 0.23 3.15 18.98
N ASN A 117 1.41 3.73 19.21
CA ASN A 117 1.56 5.18 19.33
C ASN A 117 1.61 5.81 17.92
N ILE A 118 0.63 6.66 17.64
CA ILE A 118 0.52 7.35 16.35
C ILE A 118 1.77 8.16 15.98
N LYS A 119 2.46 8.75 16.95
CA LYS A 119 3.69 9.53 16.71
C LYS A 119 4.83 8.66 16.24
N ASP A 120 5.00 7.49 16.86
CA ASP A 120 6.05 6.54 16.50
C ASP A 120 5.74 5.91 15.14
N LEU A 121 4.46 5.64 14.85
CA LEU A 121 4.02 5.21 13.53
C LEU A 121 4.36 6.25 12.46
N LEU A 122 4.09 7.53 12.69
CA LEU A 122 4.40 8.59 11.72
C LEU A 122 5.91 8.74 11.52
N LEU A 123 6.71 8.61 12.57
CA LEU A 123 8.17 8.59 12.45
C LEU A 123 8.66 7.43 11.58
N THR A 124 8.13 6.22 11.81
CA THR A 124 8.46 5.04 11.03
C THR A 124 8.10 5.21 9.54
N ILE A 125 6.90 5.72 9.25
CA ILE A 125 6.43 6.00 7.88
C ILE A 125 7.35 7.00 7.17
N GLN A 126 7.97 7.95 7.89
CA GLN A 126 8.90 8.92 7.30
C GLN A 126 10.28 8.32 6.98
N THR A 127 10.62 7.16 7.51
CA THR A 127 11.96 6.54 7.35
C THR A 127 11.96 5.36 6.38
N CYS A 128 10.81 4.82 6.00
CA CYS A 128 10.70 3.72 5.05
C CYS A 128 10.26 4.18 3.66
N TRP A 129 10.56 3.38 2.65
CA TRP A 129 10.05 3.54 1.29
C TRP A 129 8.72 2.81 1.10
N LEU A 130 8.62 1.58 1.63
CA LEU A 130 7.43 0.77 1.59
C LEU A 130 7.01 0.37 3.00
N PHE A 131 5.77 0.73 3.37
CA PHE A 131 5.18 0.38 4.65
C PHE A 131 4.10 -0.69 4.44
N GLU A 132 4.26 -1.87 5.04
CA GLU A 132 3.28 -2.94 4.96
C GLU A 132 2.29 -2.89 6.12
N LEU A 133 1.02 -2.88 5.77
CA LEU A 133 -0.08 -3.18 6.69
C LEU A 133 -0.25 -4.70 6.71
N SER A 134 0.53 -5.36 7.56
CA SER A 134 0.50 -6.81 7.71
C SER A 134 -0.85 -7.25 8.29
N GLU A 135 -1.34 -8.40 7.82
CA GLU A 135 -2.60 -9.00 8.29
C GLU A 135 -3.77 -7.99 8.28
N LEU A 136 -4.03 -7.38 7.11
CA LEU A 136 -5.09 -6.39 6.94
C LEU A 136 -6.48 -6.91 7.40
N ASP A 137 -6.68 -8.23 7.39
CA ASP A 137 -7.85 -8.94 7.91
C ASP A 137 -8.01 -8.84 9.45
N GLY A 138 -7.00 -8.39 10.18
CA GLY A 138 -7.11 -8.03 11.60
C GLY A 138 -7.86 -6.71 11.88
N TYR A 139 -8.00 -5.84 10.87
CA TYR A 139 -8.68 -4.55 11.00
C TYR A 139 -10.18 -4.68 10.70
N THR A 140 -10.92 -5.22 11.66
CA THR A 140 -12.32 -5.62 11.45
C THR A 140 -13.33 -4.54 11.78
N THR A 141 -12.94 -3.44 12.43
CA THR A 141 -13.89 -2.40 12.83
C THR A 141 -13.96 -1.26 11.81
N LYS A 142 -15.12 -0.60 11.74
CA LYS A 142 -15.30 0.62 10.92
C LYS A 142 -14.34 1.75 11.35
N LYS A 143 -13.96 1.78 12.64
CA LYS A 143 -13.00 2.75 13.18
C LYS A 143 -11.61 2.51 12.59
N ASP A 144 -11.16 1.26 12.56
CA ASP A 144 -9.87 0.89 11.99
C ASP A 144 -9.83 1.22 10.49
N ALA A 145 -10.89 0.88 9.75
CA ALA A 145 -11.02 1.21 8.34
C ALA A 145 -10.94 2.72 8.10
N ALA A 146 -11.56 3.55 8.94
CA ALA A 146 -11.49 5.00 8.84
C ALA A 146 -10.07 5.54 9.14
N GLN A 147 -9.36 4.96 10.09
CA GLN A 147 -7.98 5.32 10.41
C GLN A 147 -7.04 4.97 9.26
N ILE A 148 -7.14 3.76 8.70
CA ILE A 148 -6.34 3.34 7.54
C ILE A 148 -6.61 4.25 6.34
N LYS A 149 -7.88 4.58 6.05
CA LYS A 149 -8.22 5.50 4.96
C LYS A 149 -7.62 6.88 5.15
N SER A 150 -7.66 7.42 6.37
CA SER A 150 -7.02 8.69 6.70
C SER A 150 -5.51 8.59 6.49
N LEU A 151 -4.90 7.51 6.96
CA LEU A 151 -3.48 7.26 6.79
C LEU A 151 -3.09 7.19 5.31
N LEU A 152 -3.80 6.43 4.48
CA LEU A 152 -3.52 6.31 3.05
C LEU A 152 -3.68 7.63 2.29
N SER A 153 -4.66 8.45 2.69
CA SER A 153 -5.00 9.70 1.98
C SER A 153 -4.05 10.84 2.28
N SER A 154 -3.27 10.77 3.36
CA SER A 154 -2.37 11.84 3.75
C SER A 154 -1.15 11.91 2.81
N SER A 155 -0.86 13.09 2.30
CA SER A 155 0.34 13.39 1.51
C SER A 155 1.50 13.91 2.37
N ALA A 156 1.19 14.40 3.57
CA ALA A 156 2.14 14.89 4.55
C ALA A 156 1.65 14.61 5.96
N ASP A 157 2.57 14.52 6.89
CA ASP A 157 2.34 14.22 8.29
C ASP A 157 2.77 15.40 9.16
N ASN A 158 1.93 15.78 10.11
CA ASN A 158 2.20 16.88 11.02
C ASN A 158 2.59 16.32 12.40
N PHE A 159 3.86 16.34 12.71
CA PHE A 159 4.36 15.86 13.99
C PHE A 159 5.66 16.56 14.39
N ARG A 160 6.03 16.41 15.67
CA ARG A 160 7.28 16.92 16.23
C ARG A 160 8.28 15.77 16.31
N ARG A 161 9.42 15.91 15.62
CA ARG A 161 10.53 14.97 15.76
C ARG A 161 11.08 14.95 17.18
N PRO A 162 11.69 13.83 17.62
CA PRO A 162 12.41 13.79 18.88
C PRO A 162 13.43 14.94 18.95
N TYR A 163 13.46 15.61 20.11
CA TYR A 163 14.36 16.77 20.41
C TYR A 163 14.05 18.07 19.66
N GLU A 164 13.13 18.10 18.71
CA GLU A 164 12.66 19.36 18.10
C GLU A 164 11.66 20.08 19.02
N ARG A 165 11.63 21.42 18.92
CA ARG A 165 10.73 22.25 19.75
C ARG A 165 9.41 22.55 19.06
N ILE A 166 9.38 22.45 17.74
CA ILE A 166 8.25 22.88 16.89
C ILE A 166 7.70 21.66 16.16
N THR A 167 6.38 21.61 16.06
CA THR A 167 5.68 20.67 15.16
C THR A 167 5.79 21.19 13.74
N ASP A 168 6.19 20.34 12.81
CA ASP A 168 6.38 20.71 11.41
C ASP A 168 5.68 19.72 10.49
N LEU A 169 5.41 20.14 9.26
CA LEU A 169 4.78 19.35 8.21
C LEU A 169 5.85 18.62 7.40
N HIS A 170 5.79 17.29 7.42
CA HIS A 170 6.74 16.43 6.73
C HIS A 170 6.06 15.76 5.53
N ALA A 171 6.50 16.11 4.33
CA ALA A 171 6.03 15.46 3.10
C ALA A 171 6.34 13.97 3.13
N ARG A 172 5.33 13.12 2.85
CA ARG A 172 5.43 11.66 3.00
C ARG A 172 6.27 11.04 1.88
N PRO A 173 7.32 10.28 2.20
CA PRO A 173 8.15 9.58 1.22
C PRO A 173 7.62 8.17 0.91
N SER A 174 6.89 7.57 1.83
CA SER A 174 6.50 6.15 1.79
C SER A 174 5.25 5.89 0.96
N VAL A 175 5.14 4.65 0.50
CA VAL A 175 3.97 4.05 -0.14
C VAL A 175 3.50 2.88 0.74
N PHE A 176 2.22 2.53 0.64
CA PHE A 176 1.62 1.47 1.44
C PHE A 176 1.34 0.24 0.61
N CYS A 177 1.66 -0.91 1.16
CA CYS A 177 1.18 -2.21 0.71
C CYS A 177 0.52 -2.97 1.86
N ALA A 178 -0.14 -4.07 1.55
CA ALA A 178 -0.76 -4.91 2.57
C ALA A 178 -0.79 -6.37 2.14
N THR A 179 -0.90 -7.25 3.12
CA THR A 179 -1.16 -8.66 2.92
C THR A 179 -2.39 -9.08 3.68
N CYS A 180 -3.15 -10.01 3.14
CA CYS A 180 -4.25 -10.65 3.83
C CYS A 180 -4.40 -12.12 3.42
N ASN A 181 -4.99 -12.90 4.32
CA ASN A 181 -5.24 -14.32 4.12
C ASN A 181 -6.73 -14.60 3.89
N ARG A 182 -7.62 -13.77 4.45
CA ARG A 182 -9.07 -13.94 4.38
C ARG A 182 -9.68 -13.24 3.15
N GLY A 183 -10.90 -13.65 2.80
CA GLY A 183 -11.66 -13.05 1.71
C GLY A 183 -12.54 -11.87 2.12
N ASP A 184 -12.74 -11.63 3.43
CA ASP A 184 -13.69 -10.66 3.99
C ASP A 184 -12.99 -9.62 4.87
N PHE A 185 -12.03 -8.89 4.30
CA PHE A 185 -11.18 -7.97 5.09
C PHE A 185 -11.53 -6.48 4.92
N LEU A 186 -12.39 -6.12 3.96
CA LEU A 186 -12.79 -4.74 3.77
C LEU A 186 -14.02 -4.40 4.62
N ALA A 187 -13.79 -3.84 5.81
CA ALA A 187 -14.85 -3.52 6.77
C ALA A 187 -15.76 -2.35 6.35
N ASP A 188 -15.38 -1.56 5.33
CA ASP A 188 -16.15 -0.40 4.85
C ASP A 188 -16.02 -0.24 3.34
N SER A 189 -17.14 -0.40 2.64
CA SER A 189 -17.25 -0.26 1.19
C SER A 189 -16.97 1.15 0.67
N THR A 190 -17.22 2.20 1.49
CA THR A 190 -17.12 3.61 1.05
C THR A 190 -15.71 4.11 0.76
N GLY A 191 -14.70 3.30 0.94
CA GLY A 191 -13.29 3.66 0.69
C GLY A 191 -12.50 2.57 0.02
N SER A 192 -13.16 1.49 -0.36
CA SER A 192 -12.56 0.29 -0.97
C SER A 192 -11.73 0.60 -2.21
N ARG A 193 -12.05 1.67 -2.95
CA ARG A 193 -11.30 2.13 -4.14
C ARG A 193 -9.80 2.38 -3.91
N ARG A 194 -9.38 2.53 -2.64
CA ARG A 194 -7.97 2.73 -2.28
C ARG A 194 -7.18 1.42 -2.22
N PHE A 195 -7.87 0.32 -2.14
CA PHE A 195 -7.25 -0.99 -2.07
C PHE A 195 -7.22 -1.62 -3.46
N HIS A 196 -6.02 -1.85 -3.97
CA HIS A 196 -5.80 -2.57 -5.22
C HIS A 196 -5.51 -4.02 -4.87
N VAL A 197 -6.54 -4.87 -4.92
CA VAL A 197 -6.45 -6.27 -4.47
C VAL A 197 -6.06 -7.18 -5.61
N ILE A 198 -4.91 -7.83 -5.47
CA ILE A 198 -4.46 -8.92 -6.33
C ILE A 198 -4.61 -10.22 -5.58
N ASP A 199 -5.51 -11.07 -6.04
CA ASP A 199 -5.72 -12.41 -5.49
C ASP A 199 -4.76 -13.41 -6.13
N LEU A 200 -3.92 -14.02 -5.31
CA LEU A 200 -2.93 -15.01 -5.72
C LEU A 200 -3.46 -16.45 -5.60
N GLY A 201 -4.63 -16.62 -4.97
CA GLY A 201 -5.12 -17.96 -4.61
C GLY A 201 -4.12 -18.71 -3.74
N GLY A 202 -3.72 -19.89 -4.17
CA GLY A 202 -2.69 -20.72 -3.54
C GLY A 202 -1.34 -20.72 -4.27
N ASN A 203 -1.14 -19.83 -5.24
CA ASN A 203 0.12 -19.79 -6.00
C ASN A 203 1.27 -19.29 -5.13
N PHE A 204 2.34 -20.07 -5.07
CA PHE A 204 3.58 -19.67 -4.40
C PHE A 204 4.33 -18.65 -5.24
N ILE A 205 4.85 -17.61 -4.59
CA ILE A 205 5.71 -16.63 -5.23
C ILE A 205 7.14 -17.18 -5.28
N ASP A 206 7.72 -17.18 -6.48
CA ASP A 206 9.14 -17.52 -6.64
C ASP A 206 10.02 -16.36 -6.16
N LEU A 207 10.43 -16.44 -4.89
CA LEU A 207 11.21 -15.39 -4.24
C LEU A 207 12.62 -15.27 -4.81
N ASP A 208 13.20 -16.35 -5.35
CA ASP A 208 14.52 -16.31 -5.97
C ASP A 208 14.44 -15.63 -7.34
N LEU A 209 13.37 -15.85 -8.10
CA LEU A 209 13.11 -15.10 -9.32
C LEU A 209 12.98 -13.59 -9.02
N ILE A 210 12.26 -13.23 -7.95
CA ILE A 210 12.13 -11.81 -7.55
C ILE A 210 13.47 -11.20 -7.17
N LYS A 211 14.30 -11.90 -6.37
CA LYS A 211 15.66 -11.44 -6.00
C LYS A 211 16.51 -11.16 -7.22
N ASN A 212 16.52 -12.10 -8.17
CA ASN A 212 17.33 -12.02 -9.39
C ASN A 212 16.86 -10.91 -10.34
N HIS A 213 15.55 -10.61 -10.36
CA HIS A 213 14.96 -9.63 -11.28
C HIS A 213 14.54 -8.30 -10.59
N ARG A 214 14.83 -8.12 -9.32
CA ARG A 214 14.46 -6.92 -8.54
C ARG A 214 14.86 -5.62 -9.24
N LEU A 215 16.10 -5.54 -9.70
CA LEU A 215 16.62 -4.33 -10.35
C LEU A 215 15.96 -4.08 -11.69
N GLN A 216 15.62 -5.13 -12.44
CA GLN A 216 14.91 -5.04 -13.72
C GLN A 216 13.47 -4.51 -13.52
N ILE A 217 12.78 -4.99 -12.47
CA ILE A 217 11.43 -4.54 -12.09
C ILE A 217 11.46 -3.06 -11.69
N LEU A 218 12.39 -2.66 -10.82
CA LEU A 218 12.52 -1.28 -10.37
C LEU A 218 12.93 -0.35 -11.52
N LYS A 219 13.81 -0.80 -12.41
CA LYS A 219 14.20 -0.03 -13.59
C LYS A 219 13.01 0.20 -14.53
N ALA A 220 12.17 -0.79 -14.75
CA ALA A 220 10.93 -0.65 -15.51
C ALA A 220 10.02 0.44 -14.91
N ALA A 221 9.90 0.48 -13.59
CA ALA A 221 9.12 1.50 -12.89
C ALA A 221 9.72 2.91 -13.04
N ILE A 222 11.05 3.03 -12.98
CA ILE A 222 11.75 4.32 -13.21
C ILE A 222 11.48 4.83 -14.62
N ILE A 223 11.65 3.97 -15.63
CA ILE A 223 11.42 4.34 -17.03
C ILE A 223 9.96 4.75 -17.26
N ALA A 224 9.00 4.03 -16.69
CA ALA A 224 7.59 4.39 -16.78
C ALA A 224 7.31 5.75 -16.11
N TYR A 225 7.88 6.00 -14.93
CA TYR A 225 7.79 7.30 -14.26
C TYR A 225 8.39 8.43 -15.12
N ARG A 226 9.60 8.25 -15.69
CA ARG A 226 10.26 9.24 -16.55
C ARG A 226 9.47 9.53 -17.85
N LYS A 227 8.76 8.54 -18.36
CA LYS A 227 7.82 8.70 -19.48
C LYS A 227 6.53 9.46 -19.10
N GLY A 228 6.34 9.80 -17.82
CA GLY A 228 5.16 10.50 -17.33
C GLY A 228 3.92 9.61 -17.20
N GLU A 229 4.10 8.29 -17.12
CA GLU A 229 3.00 7.36 -16.87
C GLU A 229 2.37 7.61 -15.49
N LYS A 230 1.07 7.34 -15.40
CA LYS A 230 0.30 7.68 -14.21
C LYS A 230 0.49 6.62 -13.11
N ASN A 231 0.52 7.08 -11.86
CA ASN A 231 0.53 6.24 -10.66
C ASN A 231 -0.88 5.98 -10.10
N TYR A 232 -1.87 5.99 -10.96
CA TYR A 232 -3.27 5.68 -10.63
C TYR A 232 -3.95 5.00 -11.82
N LEU A 233 -4.95 4.17 -11.53
CA LEU A 233 -5.71 3.46 -12.54
C LEU A 233 -6.56 4.43 -13.39
N ASN A 234 -6.74 4.12 -14.66
CA ASN A 234 -7.71 4.80 -15.51
C ASN A 234 -9.15 4.53 -15.00
N SER A 235 -10.13 5.24 -15.53
CA SER A 235 -11.53 5.15 -15.05
C SER A 235 -12.13 3.76 -15.22
N VAL A 236 -11.78 3.04 -16.28
CA VAL A 236 -12.29 1.68 -16.55
C VAL A 236 -11.70 0.69 -15.55
N ASP A 237 -10.39 0.70 -15.36
CA ASP A 237 -9.72 -0.19 -14.41
C ASP A 237 -10.08 0.15 -12.96
N GLN A 238 -10.32 1.44 -12.65
CA GLN A 238 -10.82 1.83 -11.34
C GLN A 238 -12.22 1.27 -11.06
N GLN A 239 -13.10 1.25 -12.05
CA GLN A 239 -14.42 0.62 -11.93
C GLN A 239 -14.29 -0.89 -11.75
N LYS A 240 -13.45 -1.57 -12.54
CA LYS A 240 -13.17 -3.00 -12.40
C LYS A 240 -12.60 -3.30 -11.01
N SER A 241 -11.66 -2.50 -10.52
CA SER A 241 -11.09 -2.63 -9.18
C SER A 241 -12.16 -2.49 -8.09
N THR A 242 -13.04 -1.51 -8.21
CA THR A 242 -14.15 -1.31 -7.25
C THR A 242 -15.13 -2.49 -7.26
N LEU A 243 -15.42 -3.05 -8.43
CA LEU A 243 -16.26 -4.25 -8.54
C LEU A 243 -15.55 -5.48 -7.94
N ASN A 244 -14.27 -5.67 -8.22
CA ASN A 244 -13.47 -6.74 -7.64
C ASN A 244 -13.45 -6.67 -6.11
N ASN A 245 -13.36 -5.47 -5.54
CA ASN A 245 -13.29 -5.26 -4.09
C ASN A 245 -14.58 -5.67 -3.36
N ARG A 246 -15.73 -5.74 -4.05
CA ARG A 246 -16.98 -6.25 -3.45
C ARG A 246 -16.86 -7.69 -2.98
N ASN A 247 -16.01 -8.49 -3.61
CA ASN A 247 -15.76 -9.87 -3.22
C ASN A 247 -15.00 -9.98 -1.88
N TYR A 248 -14.46 -8.87 -1.39
CA TYR A 248 -13.65 -8.80 -0.16
C TYR A 248 -14.29 -7.92 0.93
N GLU A 249 -15.51 -7.42 0.69
CA GLU A 249 -16.26 -6.66 1.67
C GLU A 249 -16.85 -7.61 2.74
N GLN A 250 -16.74 -7.18 4.00
CA GLN A 250 -17.34 -7.92 5.10
C GLN A 250 -18.87 -7.87 4.97
N GLU A 251 -19.49 -9.04 5.00
CA GLU A 251 -20.93 -9.11 5.10
C GLU A 251 -21.40 -8.65 6.49
N HIS A 252 -22.48 -7.88 6.50
CA HIS A 252 -23.08 -7.48 7.76
C HIS A 252 -23.55 -8.76 8.50
N PRO A 253 -23.27 -8.92 9.81
CA PRO A 253 -23.61 -10.15 10.56
C PRO A 253 -25.05 -10.61 10.42
N PHE A 254 -25.96 -9.68 10.16
CA PHE A 254 -27.38 -9.99 9.96
C PHE A 254 -27.80 -10.22 8.50
N MET A 255 -26.89 -10.08 7.51
CA MET A 255 -27.24 -10.24 6.09
C MET A 255 -27.68 -11.68 5.78
N SER A 256 -26.94 -12.67 6.24
CA SER A 256 -27.28 -14.07 6.07
C SER A 256 -28.61 -14.42 6.75
N ALA A 257 -28.85 -13.89 7.94
CA ALA A 257 -30.12 -14.07 8.66
C ALA A 257 -31.29 -13.40 7.92
N LEU A 258 -31.10 -12.17 7.44
CA LEU A 258 -32.10 -11.44 6.63
C LEU A 258 -32.37 -12.15 5.31
N TYR A 259 -31.34 -12.62 4.62
CA TYR A 259 -31.50 -13.35 3.36
C TYR A 259 -32.28 -14.65 3.58
N ASN A 260 -31.90 -15.46 4.56
CA ASN A 260 -32.63 -16.66 4.91
C ASN A 260 -34.07 -16.37 5.30
N TRP A 261 -34.29 -15.34 6.11
CA TRP A 261 -35.63 -14.92 6.51
C TRP A 261 -36.46 -14.45 5.30
N THR A 262 -35.93 -13.64 4.41
CA THR A 262 -36.64 -13.16 3.20
C THR A 262 -36.93 -14.30 2.25
N THR A 263 -36.00 -15.24 2.05
CA THR A 263 -36.18 -16.39 1.17
C THR A 263 -37.29 -17.33 1.69
N HIS A 264 -37.33 -17.60 3.02
CA HIS A 264 -38.35 -18.44 3.63
C HIS A 264 -39.73 -17.77 3.70
N ASN A 265 -39.80 -16.45 3.75
CA ASN A 265 -41.05 -15.70 3.90
C ASN A 265 -41.48 -14.95 2.61
N ALA A 266 -40.75 -15.09 1.49
CA ALA A 266 -41.01 -14.38 0.24
C ALA A 266 -42.43 -14.61 -0.31
N ASN A 267 -43.07 -15.77 0.01
CA ASN A 267 -44.41 -16.15 -0.42
C ASN A 267 -45.52 -15.78 0.58
N ARG A 268 -45.18 -15.16 1.73
CA ARG A 268 -46.22 -14.70 2.67
C ARG A 268 -46.95 -13.50 2.10
N ILE A 269 -48.27 -13.51 2.15
CA ILE A 269 -49.15 -12.47 1.62
C ILE A 269 -48.80 -11.09 2.22
N GLU A 270 -48.42 -11.08 3.49
CA GLU A 270 -48.07 -9.88 4.27
C GLU A 270 -46.82 -9.15 3.74
N PHE A 271 -45.98 -9.77 2.88
CA PHE A 271 -44.76 -9.23 2.37
C PHE A 271 -44.72 -9.02 0.85
N LYS A 272 -45.85 -9.22 0.18
CA LYS A 272 -45.97 -9.04 -1.29
C LYS A 272 -45.63 -7.59 -1.74
N ASP A 273 -45.88 -6.61 -0.87
CA ASP A 273 -45.64 -5.19 -1.14
C ASP A 273 -44.33 -4.69 -0.51
N GLY A 274 -43.46 -5.59 -0.03
CA GLY A 274 -42.19 -5.28 0.65
C GLY A 274 -42.31 -5.25 2.17
N PHE A 275 -41.16 -5.13 2.84
CA PHE A 275 -41.08 -5.07 4.30
C PHE A 275 -40.06 -4.01 4.74
N THR A 276 -40.23 -3.49 5.94
CA THR A 276 -39.25 -2.58 6.56
C THR A 276 -38.32 -3.36 7.47
N LEU A 277 -37.10 -2.81 7.69
CA LEU A 277 -36.15 -3.34 8.68
C LEU A 277 -36.79 -3.52 10.06
N ARG A 278 -37.72 -2.65 10.43
CA ARG A 278 -38.46 -2.73 11.69
C ARG A 278 -39.34 -3.96 11.75
N THR A 279 -39.99 -4.32 10.65
CA THR A 279 -40.86 -5.50 10.54
C THR A 279 -40.02 -6.78 10.62
N ALA A 280 -38.84 -6.79 10.05
CA ALA A 280 -37.91 -7.93 10.09
C ALA A 280 -37.25 -8.16 11.48
N LEU A 281 -37.17 -7.12 12.32
CA LEU A 281 -36.53 -7.19 13.65
C LEU A 281 -37.51 -7.53 14.78
N ILE A 282 -38.82 -7.47 14.54
CA ILE A 282 -39.89 -7.72 15.56
C ILE A 282 -40.39 -9.16 15.51
N MET A 283 -40.08 -9.92 14.47
CA MET A 283 -40.41 -11.35 14.29
C MET A 283 -39.18 -12.24 14.45
#